data_eb66a45cd000c712e60de7750b5aadb6
#
_entry.id   eb66a45cd000c712e60de7750b5aadb6
#
_cell.length_a   1.000
_cell.length_b   1.000
_cell.length_c   1.000
_cell.angle_alpha   90.00
_cell.angle_beta   90.00
_cell.angle_gamma   90.00
#
_symmetry.space_group_name_H-M   'P 1'
#
loop_
_entity.id
_entity.type
_entity.pdbx_description
1 polymer ?
#
loop_
_entity_poly.entity_id
_entity_poly.type
_entity_poly.pdbx_seq_one_letter_code
_entity_poly.pdbx_strand_id
1 'polypeptide(L)'
;ATRGVYCGGGAVLNVARKVKEMLLEVAGRLMDEHACDLELVLDEEAHQGRVQVPGYPQKSMTIGQIAKQAQNNSWGTISYIDSYRQKNCPPCFTTHFVEVEVDTETGIITVPRVLIYGDCGVAMNPDLVKGQLTGSFNRGFAYTVYEKLITDEKTGALKIKGLISDYKLPSTTEMPYVGNMQVELCHTYEPTGPYGAKGIGEAALASVQAAVANAIYNAIGIRFYKLPITPEVVLAALKEKEGASHS
;
A
#
# COMPACT_ATOMS: atom_id res chain seq x y z
N ALA A 1 -9.66 -2.97 -4.19
CA ALA A 1 -9.12 -1.64 -3.95
C ALA A 1 -8.54 -1.55 -2.53
N THR A 2 -7.85 -0.52 -2.19
CA THR A 2 -7.01 -0.26 -1.01
C THR A 2 -7.72 -0.42 0.36
N ARG A 3 -8.33 -1.57 0.61
CA ARG A 3 -9.20 -1.84 1.77
C ARG A 3 -8.56 -2.73 2.85
N GLY A 4 -7.42 -3.36 2.57
CA GLY A 4 -6.82 -4.37 3.46
C GLY A 4 -6.58 -3.84 4.87
N VAL A 5 -5.82 -2.77 5.02
CA VAL A 5 -5.50 -2.20 6.33
C VAL A 5 -6.74 -1.55 6.95
N TYR A 6 -7.44 -0.69 6.22
CA TYR A 6 -8.54 0.10 6.80
C TYR A 6 -9.74 -0.75 7.18
N CYS A 7 -10.28 -1.56 6.25
CA CYS A 7 -11.46 -2.39 6.52
C CYS A 7 -11.10 -3.71 7.21
N GLY A 8 -10.12 -4.45 6.68
CA GLY A 8 -9.69 -5.72 7.26
C GLY A 8 -9.07 -5.53 8.63
N GLY A 9 -8.17 -4.56 8.77
CA GLY A 9 -7.59 -4.20 10.06
C GLY A 9 -8.63 -3.73 11.07
N GLY A 10 -9.65 -2.96 10.64
CA GLY A 10 -10.78 -2.57 11.48
C GLY A 10 -11.56 -3.78 12.02
N ALA A 11 -11.84 -4.78 11.18
CA ALA A 11 -12.51 -6.01 11.59
C ALA A 11 -11.66 -6.80 12.59
N VAL A 12 -10.37 -6.96 12.30
CA VAL A 12 -9.43 -7.64 13.22
C VAL A 12 -9.35 -6.93 14.58
N LEU A 13 -9.28 -5.61 14.58
CA LEU A 13 -9.24 -4.82 15.82
C LEU A 13 -10.50 -5.01 16.66
N ASN A 14 -11.70 -5.00 16.04
CA ASN A 14 -12.96 -5.23 16.74
C ASN A 14 -12.99 -6.63 17.36
N VAL A 15 -12.65 -7.65 16.59
CA VAL A 15 -12.61 -9.04 17.08
C VAL A 15 -11.60 -9.20 18.20
N ALA A 16 -10.39 -8.65 18.06
CA ALA A 16 -9.35 -8.75 19.08
C ALA A 16 -9.77 -8.10 20.42
N ARG A 17 -10.41 -6.92 20.35
CA ARG A 17 -10.96 -6.26 21.55
C ARG A 17 -12.01 -7.12 22.24
N LYS A 18 -12.92 -7.71 21.46
CA LYS A 18 -13.99 -8.53 22.02
C LYS A 18 -13.48 -9.84 22.62
N VAL A 19 -12.54 -10.49 21.93
CA VAL A 19 -11.87 -11.70 22.48
C VAL A 19 -11.08 -11.38 23.74
N LYS A 20 -10.41 -10.20 23.81
CA LYS A 20 -9.75 -9.74 25.03
C LYS A 20 -10.74 -9.59 26.19
N GLU A 21 -11.89 -8.96 25.98
CA GLU A 21 -12.95 -8.83 27.00
C GLU A 21 -13.39 -10.20 27.50
N MET A 22 -13.71 -11.13 26.59
CA MET A 22 -14.10 -12.50 26.93
C MET A 22 -13.02 -13.24 27.73
N LEU A 23 -11.75 -13.09 27.35
CA LEU A 23 -10.62 -13.68 28.09
C LEU A 23 -10.53 -13.14 29.52
N LEU A 24 -10.65 -11.82 29.69
CA LEU A 24 -10.62 -11.19 31.01
C LEU A 24 -11.81 -11.62 31.88
N GLU A 25 -13.02 -11.73 31.32
CA GLU A 25 -14.21 -12.21 32.01
C GLU A 25 -14.04 -13.68 32.50
N VAL A 26 -13.54 -14.54 31.63
CA VAL A 26 -13.31 -15.96 32.00
C VAL A 26 -12.17 -16.08 33.03
N ALA A 27 -11.08 -15.32 32.85
CA ALA A 27 -9.97 -15.29 33.79
C ALA A 27 -10.43 -14.77 35.17
N GLY A 28 -11.26 -13.75 35.22
CA GLY A 28 -11.84 -13.22 36.45
C GLY A 28 -12.58 -14.27 37.22
N ARG A 29 -13.44 -15.05 36.55
CA ARG A 29 -14.15 -16.19 37.20
C ARG A 29 -13.21 -17.28 37.71
N LEU A 30 -12.10 -17.54 37.00
CA LEU A 30 -11.14 -18.58 37.39
C LEU A 30 -10.22 -18.14 38.54
N MET A 31 -9.92 -16.85 38.62
CA MET A 31 -8.97 -16.27 39.58
C MET A 31 -9.65 -15.65 40.81
N ASP A 32 -10.99 -15.63 40.84
CA ASP A 32 -11.81 -14.92 41.83
C ASP A 32 -11.45 -13.42 41.91
N GLU A 33 -11.38 -12.78 40.72
CA GLU A 33 -11.05 -11.35 40.54
C GLU A 33 -12.05 -10.70 39.61
N HIS A 34 -12.21 -9.38 39.71
CA HIS A 34 -13.00 -8.63 38.71
C HIS A 34 -12.22 -8.50 37.39
N ALA A 35 -12.92 -8.67 36.28
CA ALA A 35 -12.30 -8.58 34.94
C ALA A 35 -11.60 -7.20 34.68
N CYS A 36 -12.11 -6.12 35.32
CA CYS A 36 -11.52 -4.77 35.21
C CYS A 36 -10.20 -4.63 35.99
N ASP A 37 -9.94 -5.51 36.93
CA ASP A 37 -8.72 -5.53 37.75
C ASP A 37 -7.63 -6.46 37.13
N LEU A 38 -7.90 -6.99 35.95
CA LEU A 38 -6.99 -7.87 35.22
C LEU A 38 -6.44 -7.18 33.98
N GLU A 39 -5.22 -7.54 33.64
CA GLU A 39 -4.58 -7.10 32.40
C GLU A 39 -4.09 -8.30 31.57
N LEU A 40 -4.17 -8.13 30.22
CA LEU A 40 -3.57 -9.07 29.30
C LEU A 40 -2.17 -8.56 28.93
N VAL A 41 -1.15 -9.36 29.22
CA VAL A 41 0.26 -9.05 28.96
C VAL A 41 0.86 -10.10 28.01
N LEU A 42 1.85 -9.68 27.23
CA LEU A 42 2.66 -10.57 26.41
C LEU A 42 3.95 -10.91 27.18
N ASP A 43 4.20 -12.19 27.36
CA ASP A 43 5.49 -12.71 27.79
C ASP A 43 6.36 -12.84 26.53
N GLU A 44 7.26 -11.89 26.33
CA GLU A 44 8.09 -11.82 25.13
C GLU A 44 9.08 -12.98 25.02
N GLU A 45 9.61 -13.47 26.16
CA GLU A 45 10.55 -14.59 26.20
C GLU A 45 9.85 -15.92 25.87
N ALA A 46 8.66 -16.13 26.42
CA ALA A 46 7.87 -17.34 26.18
C ALA A 46 7.00 -17.24 24.91
N HIS A 47 6.96 -16.08 24.23
CA HIS A 47 6.04 -15.79 23.12
C HIS A 47 4.59 -16.15 23.44
N GLN A 48 4.16 -15.91 24.69
CA GLN A 48 2.88 -16.36 25.19
C GLN A 48 2.12 -15.22 25.89
N GLY A 49 0.83 -15.08 25.54
CA GLY A 49 -0.05 -14.16 26.26
C GLY A 49 -0.51 -14.77 27.59
N ARG A 50 -0.57 -13.94 28.63
CA ARG A 50 -1.14 -14.28 29.93
C ARG A 50 -2.04 -13.18 30.46
N VAL A 51 -3.02 -13.53 31.24
CA VAL A 51 -3.83 -12.61 32.04
C VAL A 51 -3.31 -12.63 33.46
N GLN A 52 -3.10 -11.46 34.04
CA GLN A 52 -2.57 -11.32 35.40
C GLN A 52 -3.26 -10.22 36.18
N VAL A 53 -3.09 -10.23 37.49
CA VAL A 53 -3.39 -9.08 38.35
C VAL A 53 -2.22 -8.11 38.30
N PRO A 54 -2.42 -6.81 37.94
CA PRO A 54 -1.37 -5.81 37.87
C PRO A 54 -0.56 -5.76 39.16
N GLY A 55 0.78 -5.81 39.02
CA GLY A 55 1.70 -5.85 40.19
C GLY A 55 1.84 -7.20 40.91
N TYR A 56 1.10 -8.22 40.50
CA TYR A 56 1.17 -9.56 41.06
C TYR A 56 1.34 -10.64 39.98
N PRO A 57 2.50 -10.71 39.29
CA PRO A 57 2.72 -11.65 38.18
C PRO A 57 2.57 -13.13 38.53
N GLN A 58 2.72 -13.48 39.82
CA GLN A 58 2.45 -14.83 40.32
C GLN A 58 0.95 -15.22 40.29
N LYS A 59 0.05 -14.21 40.35
CA LYS A 59 -1.39 -14.38 40.09
C LYS A 59 -1.65 -14.20 38.58
N SER A 60 -1.33 -15.21 37.80
CA SER A 60 -1.51 -15.14 36.34
C SER A 60 -1.91 -16.51 35.77
N MET A 61 -2.59 -16.48 34.64
CA MET A 61 -2.93 -17.64 33.81
C MET A 61 -2.59 -17.36 32.35
N THR A 62 -2.09 -18.37 31.63
CA THR A 62 -1.88 -18.25 30.19
C THR A 62 -3.20 -18.30 29.45
N ILE A 63 -3.26 -17.69 28.24
CA ILE A 63 -4.45 -17.73 27.37
C ILE A 63 -4.89 -19.20 27.15
N GLY A 64 -3.94 -20.11 26.92
CA GLY A 64 -4.23 -21.53 26.72
C GLY A 64 -4.87 -22.19 27.95
N GLN A 65 -4.39 -21.88 29.17
CA GLN A 65 -5.01 -22.36 30.41
C GLN A 65 -6.44 -21.84 30.57
N ILE A 66 -6.65 -20.53 30.32
CA ILE A 66 -7.97 -19.90 30.40
C ILE A 66 -8.95 -20.57 29.42
N ALA A 67 -8.54 -20.73 28.17
CA ALA A 67 -9.36 -21.35 27.13
C ALA A 67 -9.71 -22.80 27.44
N LYS A 68 -8.73 -23.59 27.94
CA LYS A 68 -8.95 -25.00 28.37
C LYS A 68 -9.92 -25.08 29.55
N GLN A 69 -9.78 -24.21 30.55
CA GLN A 69 -10.65 -24.20 31.71
C GLN A 69 -12.08 -23.73 31.36
N ALA A 70 -12.23 -22.80 30.41
CA ALA A 70 -13.54 -22.41 29.92
C ALA A 70 -14.31 -23.61 29.33
N GLN A 71 -13.64 -24.45 28.55
CA GLN A 71 -14.22 -25.67 28.01
C GLN A 71 -14.52 -26.70 29.07
N ASN A 72 -13.58 -26.95 29.99
CA ASN A 72 -13.75 -27.93 31.07
C ASN A 72 -14.93 -27.60 32.01
N ASN A 73 -15.17 -26.31 32.25
CA ASN A 73 -16.30 -25.83 33.03
C ASN A 73 -17.60 -25.66 32.25
N SER A 74 -17.63 -26.09 30.97
CA SER A 74 -18.79 -25.96 30.09
C SER A 74 -19.25 -24.50 29.85
N TRP A 75 -18.32 -23.55 29.97
CA TRP A 75 -18.60 -22.12 29.68
C TRP A 75 -18.50 -21.78 28.16
N GLY A 76 -18.15 -22.78 27.35
CA GLY A 76 -18.06 -22.67 25.90
C GLY A 76 -16.65 -22.32 25.42
N THR A 77 -16.56 -22.06 24.13
CA THR A 77 -15.30 -21.66 23.45
C THR A 77 -15.18 -20.14 23.40
N ILE A 78 -14.00 -19.64 23.76
CA ILE A 78 -13.71 -18.21 23.59
C ILE A 78 -13.47 -17.96 22.10
N SER A 79 -14.49 -17.50 21.40
CA SER A 79 -14.45 -17.17 19.97
C SER A 79 -15.41 -16.05 19.66
N TYR A 80 -15.04 -15.20 18.68
CA TYR A 80 -15.87 -14.12 18.25
C TYR A 80 -15.73 -13.90 16.75
N ILE A 81 -16.82 -13.55 16.08
CA ILE A 81 -16.86 -13.23 14.67
C ILE A 81 -17.50 -11.85 14.53
N ASP A 82 -16.85 -10.98 13.80
CA ASP A 82 -17.36 -9.64 13.53
C ASP A 82 -17.02 -9.20 12.11
N SER A 83 -17.68 -8.15 11.68
CA SER A 83 -17.42 -7.48 10.43
C SER A 83 -17.25 -5.97 10.66
N TYR A 84 -16.42 -5.34 9.86
CA TYR A 84 -16.25 -3.89 9.91
C TYR A 84 -16.96 -3.24 8.73
N ARG A 85 -17.95 -2.42 9.01
CA ARG A 85 -18.59 -1.58 8.01
C ARG A 85 -17.95 -0.19 8.02
N GLN A 86 -17.28 0.12 6.94
CA GLN A 86 -16.68 1.43 6.73
C GLN A 86 -17.76 2.53 6.70
N LYS A 87 -17.60 3.54 7.55
CA LYS A 87 -18.49 4.72 7.61
C LYS A 87 -17.91 5.91 6.84
N ASN A 88 -16.59 5.99 6.75
CA ASN A 88 -15.85 7.07 6.13
C ASN A 88 -14.91 6.52 5.04
N CYS A 89 -14.51 7.39 4.12
CA CYS A 89 -13.51 7.10 3.11
C CYS A 89 -12.38 8.14 3.24
N PRO A 90 -11.43 7.94 4.18
CA PRO A 90 -10.36 8.89 4.40
C PRO A 90 -9.49 9.01 3.14
N PRO A 91 -9.20 10.24 2.67
CA PRO A 91 -8.36 10.43 1.51
C PRO A 91 -6.91 10.05 1.82
N CYS A 92 -6.25 9.42 0.83
CA CYS A 92 -4.82 9.20 0.84
C CYS A 92 -4.16 10.22 -0.09
N PHE A 93 -3.00 10.72 0.28
CA PHE A 93 -2.27 11.69 -0.53
C PHE A 93 -0.90 11.14 -0.89
N THR A 94 -0.50 11.37 -2.14
CA THR A 94 0.85 11.07 -2.60
C THR A 94 1.35 12.16 -3.52
N THR A 95 2.64 12.47 -3.41
CA THR A 95 3.31 13.43 -4.26
C THR A 95 4.58 12.80 -4.82
N HIS A 96 4.82 13.02 -6.11
CA HIS A 96 5.99 12.53 -6.82
C HIS A 96 6.79 13.68 -7.41
N PHE A 97 8.10 13.67 -7.16
CA PHE A 97 9.07 14.51 -7.83
C PHE A 97 9.95 13.59 -8.67
N VAL A 98 9.97 13.83 -9.97
CA VAL A 98 10.61 12.94 -10.94
C VAL A 98 11.62 13.71 -11.76
N GLU A 99 12.82 13.18 -11.85
CA GLU A 99 13.85 13.63 -12.77
C GLU A 99 13.91 12.66 -13.95
N VAL A 100 13.93 13.18 -15.18
CA VAL A 100 14.04 12.36 -16.39
C VAL A 100 15.19 12.83 -17.27
N GLU A 101 15.77 11.87 -17.97
CA GLU A 101 16.66 12.10 -19.11
C GLU A 101 15.96 11.57 -20.35
N VAL A 102 15.97 12.38 -21.42
CA VAL A 102 15.39 12.02 -22.72
C VAL A 102 16.52 12.00 -23.74
N ASP A 103 16.80 10.83 -24.27
CA ASP A 103 17.71 10.68 -25.40
C ASP A 103 17.01 11.15 -26.66
N THR A 104 17.47 12.25 -27.24
CA THR A 104 16.86 12.86 -28.42
C THR A 104 17.15 12.12 -29.72
N GLU A 105 18.13 11.21 -29.75
CA GLU A 105 18.45 10.39 -30.93
C GLU A 105 17.60 9.11 -30.98
N THR A 106 17.29 8.53 -29.82
CA THR A 106 16.54 7.27 -29.71
C THR A 106 15.11 7.46 -29.20
N GLY A 107 14.81 8.58 -28.55
CA GLY A 107 13.52 8.84 -27.90
C GLY A 107 13.35 8.12 -26.56
N ILE A 108 14.38 7.43 -26.08
CA ILE A 108 14.32 6.67 -24.82
C ILE A 108 14.26 7.64 -23.64
N ILE A 109 13.39 7.34 -22.69
CA ILE A 109 13.20 8.08 -21.44
C ILE A 109 13.74 7.24 -20.29
N THR A 110 14.69 7.79 -19.55
CA THR A 110 15.19 7.21 -18.31
C THR A 110 14.84 8.08 -17.10
N VAL A 111 14.79 7.47 -15.92
CA VAL A 111 14.44 8.15 -14.68
C VAL A 111 15.60 7.98 -13.69
N PRO A 112 16.54 8.90 -13.63
CA PRO A 112 17.70 8.80 -12.74
C PRO A 112 17.35 8.99 -11.27
N ARG A 113 16.28 9.75 -10.94
CA ARG A 113 15.92 10.00 -9.55
C ARG A 113 14.42 10.22 -9.35
N VAL A 114 13.89 9.68 -8.26
CA VAL A 114 12.50 9.86 -7.82
C VAL A 114 12.45 10.15 -6.32
N LEU A 115 11.63 11.12 -5.93
CA LEU A 115 11.26 11.37 -4.55
C LEU A 115 9.75 11.22 -4.42
N ILE A 116 9.32 10.37 -3.48
CA ILE A 116 7.92 10.04 -3.23
C ILE A 116 7.56 10.39 -1.80
N TYR A 117 6.53 11.20 -1.62
CA TYR A 117 5.87 11.40 -0.32
C TYR A 117 4.53 10.69 -0.30
N GLY A 118 4.30 9.89 0.74
CA GLY A 118 3.07 9.13 0.92
C GLY A 118 2.42 9.34 2.27
N ASP A 119 1.11 9.57 2.27
CA ASP A 119 0.30 9.70 3.47
C ASP A 119 -0.65 8.51 3.60
N CYS A 120 -0.31 7.58 4.48
CA CYS A 120 -1.12 6.40 4.84
C CYS A 120 -1.65 6.47 6.28
N GLY A 121 -1.68 7.64 6.90
CA GLY A 121 -1.88 7.74 8.35
C GLY A 121 -0.70 7.14 9.09
N VAL A 122 -0.97 6.38 10.13
CA VAL A 122 0.07 5.61 10.82
C VAL A 122 0.46 4.40 9.97
N ALA A 123 1.72 4.31 9.58
CA ALA A 123 2.24 3.18 8.83
C ALA A 123 2.38 1.95 9.76
N MET A 124 1.50 0.97 9.60
CA MET A 124 1.54 -0.26 10.41
C MET A 124 2.80 -1.08 10.15
N ASN A 125 3.31 -1.05 8.94
CA ASN A 125 4.60 -1.60 8.55
C ASN A 125 5.25 -0.64 7.53
N PRO A 126 6.19 0.22 7.97
CA PRO A 126 6.81 1.22 7.11
C PRO A 126 7.49 0.65 5.87
N ASP A 127 8.15 -0.50 5.99
CA ASP A 127 8.87 -1.10 4.86
C ASP A 127 7.91 -1.61 3.78
N LEU A 128 6.79 -2.23 4.19
CA LEU A 128 5.75 -2.63 3.24
C LEU A 128 5.06 -1.41 2.59
N VAL A 129 4.87 -0.32 3.33
CA VAL A 129 4.33 0.92 2.76
C VAL A 129 5.28 1.50 1.73
N LYS A 130 6.58 1.57 2.02
CA LYS A 130 7.61 2.00 1.05
C LYS A 130 7.60 1.12 -0.20
N GLY A 131 7.48 -0.21 -0.01
CA GLY A 131 7.34 -1.15 -1.11
C GLY A 131 6.11 -0.90 -2.00
N GLN A 132 4.97 -0.54 -1.40
CA GLN A 132 3.77 -0.15 -2.15
C GLN A 132 3.99 1.14 -2.96
N LEU A 133 4.65 2.14 -2.38
CA LEU A 133 4.94 3.42 -3.03
C LEU A 133 5.90 3.26 -4.22
N THR A 134 7.00 2.54 -4.04
CA THR A 134 7.96 2.26 -5.13
C THR A 134 7.36 1.40 -6.22
N GLY A 135 6.62 0.35 -5.87
CA GLY A 135 5.94 -0.51 -6.83
C GLY A 135 4.87 0.22 -7.63
N SER A 136 4.13 1.14 -6.99
CA SER A 136 3.15 1.98 -7.67
C SER A 136 3.80 2.97 -8.62
N PHE A 137 4.98 3.53 -8.27
CA PHE A 137 5.75 4.36 -9.18
C PHE A 137 6.15 3.58 -10.44
N ASN A 138 6.73 2.39 -10.28
CA ASN A 138 7.14 1.54 -11.39
C ASN A 138 5.96 1.23 -12.33
N ARG A 139 4.81 0.87 -11.77
CA ARG A 139 3.59 0.64 -12.54
C ARG A 139 3.11 1.89 -13.27
N GLY A 140 3.11 3.05 -12.60
CA GLY A 140 2.71 4.32 -13.20
C GLY A 140 3.66 4.76 -14.32
N PHE A 141 4.96 4.55 -14.15
CA PHE A 141 5.96 4.77 -15.18
C PHE A 141 5.72 3.87 -16.41
N ALA A 142 5.46 2.56 -16.16
CA ALA A 142 5.13 1.63 -17.22
C ALA A 142 3.93 2.09 -18.07
N TYR A 143 2.84 2.53 -17.42
CA TYR A 143 1.67 3.10 -18.11
C TYR A 143 1.99 4.38 -18.88
N THR A 144 2.97 5.16 -18.41
CA THR A 144 3.30 6.41 -19.03
C THR A 144 4.11 6.22 -20.32
N VAL A 145 5.02 5.26 -20.35
CA VAL A 145 6.02 5.18 -21.45
C VAL A 145 6.02 3.88 -22.26
N TYR A 146 5.39 2.80 -21.77
CA TYR A 146 5.48 1.49 -22.42
C TYR A 146 4.14 0.83 -22.74
N GLU A 147 3.24 0.75 -21.75
CA GLU A 147 2.08 -0.12 -21.83
C GLU A 147 1.00 0.43 -22.76
N LYS A 148 0.66 -0.34 -23.79
CA LYS A 148 -0.41 0.00 -24.72
C LYS A 148 -1.22 -1.23 -25.10
N LEU A 149 -2.52 -1.19 -24.81
CA LEU A 149 -3.46 -2.19 -25.29
C LEU A 149 -3.91 -1.82 -26.70
N ILE A 150 -3.54 -2.62 -27.69
CA ILE A 150 -3.86 -2.39 -29.10
C ILE A 150 -5.06 -3.25 -29.48
N THR A 151 -6.15 -2.61 -29.90
CA THR A 151 -7.36 -3.25 -30.42
C THR A 151 -7.55 -2.96 -31.89
N ASP A 152 -8.25 -3.85 -32.60
CA ASP A 152 -8.74 -3.57 -33.93
C ASP A 152 -9.95 -2.64 -33.86
N GLU A 153 -9.91 -1.52 -34.56
CA GLU A 153 -10.95 -0.50 -34.46
C GLU A 153 -12.33 -0.93 -34.99
N LYS A 154 -12.34 -1.93 -35.90
CA LYS A 154 -13.60 -2.41 -36.50
C LYS A 154 -14.22 -3.55 -35.71
N THR A 155 -13.41 -4.45 -35.19
CA THR A 155 -13.87 -5.68 -34.53
C THR A 155 -13.79 -5.62 -33.01
N GLY A 156 -13.03 -4.67 -32.45
CA GLY A 156 -12.73 -4.60 -31.02
C GLY A 156 -11.78 -5.73 -30.56
N ALA A 157 -11.33 -6.61 -31.45
CA ALA A 157 -10.44 -7.71 -31.12
C ALA A 157 -9.06 -7.19 -30.70
N LEU A 158 -8.49 -7.82 -29.66
CA LEU A 158 -7.11 -7.53 -29.26
C LEU A 158 -6.14 -7.95 -30.37
N LYS A 159 -5.23 -7.04 -30.73
CA LYS A 159 -4.14 -7.34 -31.68
C LYS A 159 -2.97 -8.09 -31.03
N ILE A 160 -3.02 -8.25 -29.72
CA ILE A 160 -2.07 -9.05 -28.95
C ILE A 160 -2.40 -10.54 -29.19
N LYS A 161 -1.49 -11.28 -29.81
CA LYS A 161 -1.69 -12.71 -30.14
C LYS A 161 -1.54 -13.64 -28.94
N GLY A 162 -1.79 -13.16 -27.73
CA GLY A 162 -1.71 -13.94 -26.50
C GLY A 162 -0.30 -14.11 -25.93
N LEU A 163 0.69 -13.48 -26.51
CA LEU A 163 2.07 -13.48 -26.01
C LEU A 163 2.33 -12.22 -25.18
N ILE A 164 2.91 -12.38 -23.99
CA ILE A 164 3.34 -11.26 -23.13
C ILE A 164 4.34 -10.35 -23.87
N SER A 165 5.09 -10.88 -24.83
CA SER A 165 5.99 -10.11 -25.68
C SER A 165 5.30 -9.05 -26.54
N ASP A 166 4.02 -9.24 -26.85
CA ASP A 166 3.24 -8.27 -27.64
C ASP A 166 2.68 -7.12 -26.79
N TYR A 167 2.72 -7.27 -25.45
CA TYR A 167 2.36 -6.24 -24.49
C TYR A 167 3.61 -5.87 -23.70
N LYS A 168 4.24 -4.75 -24.07
CA LYS A 168 5.51 -4.34 -23.49
C LYS A 168 5.34 -3.97 -22.03
N LEU A 169 5.86 -4.82 -21.15
CA LEU A 169 6.14 -4.49 -19.75
C LEU A 169 7.61 -4.10 -19.62
N PRO A 170 7.93 -3.05 -18.87
CA PRO A 170 9.33 -2.70 -18.65
C PRO A 170 10.03 -3.78 -17.81
N SER A 171 11.26 -4.04 -18.19
CA SER A 171 12.16 -4.91 -17.42
C SER A 171 12.83 -4.17 -16.28
N THR A 172 13.57 -4.87 -15.44
CA THR A 172 14.32 -4.27 -14.32
C THR A 172 15.37 -3.27 -14.78
N THR A 173 15.88 -3.39 -16.02
CA THR A 173 16.86 -2.46 -16.59
C THR A 173 16.26 -1.18 -17.14
N GLU A 174 14.95 -1.18 -17.41
CA GLU A 174 14.19 -0.03 -17.90
C GLU A 174 13.53 0.75 -16.75
N MET A 175 13.42 0.12 -15.58
CA MET A 175 12.89 0.77 -14.37
C MET A 175 13.97 1.58 -13.65
N PRO A 176 13.58 2.66 -12.95
CA PRO A 176 14.50 3.38 -12.07
C PRO A 176 15.14 2.42 -11.05
N TYR A 177 16.43 2.58 -10.83
CA TYR A 177 17.12 1.81 -9.78
C TYR A 177 16.54 2.15 -8.41
N VAL A 178 16.22 1.12 -7.62
CA VAL A 178 15.57 1.30 -6.30
C VAL A 178 16.37 2.21 -5.37
N GLY A 179 17.70 2.17 -5.43
CA GLY A 179 18.58 3.05 -4.65
C GLY A 179 18.44 4.55 -5.00
N ASN A 180 17.87 4.88 -6.16
CA ASN A 180 17.60 6.24 -6.59
C ASN A 180 16.14 6.69 -6.31
N MET A 181 15.35 5.82 -5.67
CA MET A 181 13.99 6.11 -5.22
C MET A 181 14.00 6.43 -3.73
N GLN A 182 13.88 7.70 -3.39
CA GLN A 182 13.70 8.13 -2.02
C GLN A 182 12.21 8.14 -1.69
N VAL A 183 11.83 7.48 -0.59
CA VAL A 183 10.44 7.42 -0.13
C VAL A 183 10.35 7.93 1.29
N GLU A 184 9.53 8.96 1.47
CA GLU A 184 9.22 9.58 2.75
C GLU A 184 7.75 9.36 3.12
N LEU A 185 7.48 9.09 4.39
CA LEU A 185 6.14 8.90 4.91
C LEU A 185 5.71 10.13 5.70
N CYS A 186 4.52 10.63 5.38
CA CYS A 186 3.90 11.68 6.18
C CYS A 186 3.35 11.08 7.48
N HIS A 187 3.68 11.69 8.60
CA HIS A 187 3.20 11.26 9.92
C HIS A 187 1.86 11.93 10.21
N THR A 188 0.77 11.28 9.78
CA THR A 188 -0.60 11.70 10.08
C THR A 188 -1.30 10.63 10.91
N TYR A 189 -2.47 10.96 11.45
CA TYR A 189 -3.30 10.04 12.22
C TYR A 189 -4.73 10.07 11.70
N GLU A 190 -5.25 8.92 11.28
CA GLU A 190 -6.64 8.78 10.84
C GLU A 190 -7.49 8.21 11.98
N PRO A 191 -8.33 9.04 12.65
CA PRO A 191 -9.05 8.60 13.84
C PRO A 191 -10.07 7.50 13.59
N THR A 192 -10.51 7.32 12.33
CA THR A 192 -11.47 6.28 11.95
C THR A 192 -10.83 4.97 11.49
N GLY A 193 -9.51 4.97 11.32
CA GLY A 193 -8.75 3.78 10.92
C GLY A 193 -8.16 3.02 12.11
N PRO A 194 -7.83 1.74 11.94
CA PRO A 194 -7.21 0.95 13.00
C PRO A 194 -5.84 1.55 13.36
N TYR A 195 -5.67 1.93 14.62
CA TYR A 195 -4.46 2.60 15.15
C TYR A 195 -4.00 3.81 14.34
N GLY A 196 -4.92 4.52 13.67
CA GLY A 196 -4.61 5.71 12.89
C GLY A 196 -4.17 5.45 11.46
N ALA A 197 -4.27 4.21 10.98
CA ALA A 197 -3.87 3.82 9.64
C ALA A 197 -4.99 4.05 8.61
N LYS A 198 -4.60 4.35 7.38
CA LYS A 198 -5.45 4.35 6.18
C LYS A 198 -4.80 3.58 5.05
N GLY A 199 -5.48 3.38 3.94
CA GLY A 199 -4.94 2.65 2.80
C GLY A 199 -3.89 3.46 2.03
N ILE A 200 -2.99 2.79 1.30
CA ILE A 200 -1.96 3.44 0.46
C ILE A 200 -1.77 2.74 -0.89
N GLY A 201 -2.29 1.52 -1.07
CA GLY A 201 -1.91 0.64 -2.18
C GLY A 201 -2.12 1.22 -3.58
N GLU A 202 -3.16 2.00 -3.83
CA GLU A 202 -3.46 2.54 -5.17
C GLU A 202 -3.29 4.06 -5.27
N ALA A 203 -3.30 4.79 -4.15
CA ALA A 203 -3.17 6.24 -4.17
C ALA A 203 -1.85 6.71 -4.80
N ALA A 204 -0.78 5.96 -4.58
CA ALA A 204 0.55 6.25 -5.10
C ALA A 204 0.67 6.16 -6.64
N LEU A 205 -0.28 5.51 -7.31
CA LEU A 205 -0.28 5.39 -8.77
C LEU A 205 -0.79 6.66 -9.46
N ALA A 206 -1.74 7.36 -8.84
CA ALA A 206 -2.55 8.39 -9.50
C ALA A 206 -1.75 9.61 -10.00
N SER A 207 -0.67 9.99 -9.33
CA SER A 207 0.13 11.18 -9.68
C SER A 207 1.38 10.90 -10.52
N VAL A 208 1.73 9.63 -10.75
CA VAL A 208 2.97 9.25 -11.44
C VAL A 208 2.97 9.72 -12.89
N GLN A 209 1.90 9.44 -13.64
CA GLN A 209 1.80 9.76 -15.06
C GLN A 209 1.96 11.26 -15.29
N ALA A 210 1.32 12.07 -14.45
CA ALA A 210 1.40 13.52 -14.53
C ALA A 210 2.82 14.03 -14.19
N ALA A 211 3.45 13.45 -13.16
CA ALA A 211 4.81 13.82 -12.76
C ALA A 211 5.82 13.51 -13.87
N VAL A 212 5.76 12.30 -14.45
CA VAL A 212 6.64 11.89 -15.56
C VAL A 212 6.40 12.76 -16.81
N ALA A 213 5.15 12.97 -17.21
CA ALA A 213 4.84 13.80 -18.38
C ALA A 213 5.29 15.26 -18.20
N ASN A 214 5.20 15.82 -16.98
CA ASN A 214 5.72 17.14 -16.66
C ASN A 214 7.25 17.19 -16.71
N ALA A 215 7.93 16.15 -16.22
CA ALA A 215 9.38 16.05 -16.28
C ALA A 215 9.87 15.97 -17.74
N ILE A 216 9.19 15.20 -18.60
CA ILE A 216 9.49 15.13 -20.05
C ILE A 216 9.29 16.52 -20.68
N TYR A 217 8.20 17.21 -20.36
CA TYR A 217 7.99 18.57 -20.85
C TYR A 217 9.12 19.52 -20.43
N ASN A 218 9.57 19.41 -19.19
CA ASN A 218 10.68 20.23 -18.70
C ASN A 218 12.00 19.94 -19.43
N ALA A 219 12.23 18.67 -19.80
CA ALA A 219 13.44 18.23 -20.49
C ALA A 219 13.50 18.67 -21.95
N ILE A 220 12.41 18.53 -22.72
CA ILE A 220 12.41 18.74 -24.19
C ILE A 220 11.46 19.85 -24.67
N GLY A 221 10.67 20.48 -23.77
CA GLY A 221 9.75 21.57 -24.09
C GLY A 221 8.55 21.14 -24.95
N ILE A 222 8.20 19.86 -24.98
CA ILE A 222 7.06 19.31 -25.73
C ILE A 222 6.03 18.75 -24.77
N ARG A 223 4.75 19.18 -24.90
CA ARG A 223 3.65 18.70 -24.06
C ARG A 223 2.93 17.53 -24.71
N PHE A 224 2.85 16.40 -24.02
CA PHE A 224 2.09 15.23 -24.44
C PHE A 224 0.76 15.16 -23.71
N TYR A 225 -0.33 14.88 -24.46
CA TYR A 225 -1.71 14.78 -23.95
C TYR A 225 -2.29 13.37 -24.10
N LYS A 226 -1.51 12.44 -24.64
CA LYS A 226 -1.90 11.04 -24.82
C LYS A 226 -0.81 10.11 -24.30
N LEU A 227 -1.21 9.00 -23.71
CA LEU A 227 -0.32 7.96 -23.24
C LEU A 227 -0.49 6.68 -24.08
N PRO A 228 0.53 5.84 -24.17
CA PRO A 228 1.88 6.02 -23.63
C PRO A 228 2.74 6.99 -24.46
N ILE A 229 3.72 7.61 -23.82
CA ILE A 229 4.75 8.46 -24.46
C ILE A 229 5.93 7.55 -24.83
N THR A 230 5.77 6.78 -25.90
CA THR A 230 6.80 5.82 -26.34
C THR A 230 7.96 6.54 -27.03
N PRO A 231 9.14 5.89 -27.19
CA PRO A 231 10.26 6.46 -27.93
C PRO A 231 9.89 6.98 -29.33
N GLU A 232 9.04 6.25 -30.06
CA GLU A 232 8.57 6.66 -31.38
C GLU A 232 7.73 7.94 -31.32
N VAL A 233 6.90 8.09 -30.29
CA VAL A 233 6.08 9.29 -30.06
C VAL A 233 6.97 10.50 -29.74
N VAL A 234 8.02 10.30 -28.94
CA VAL A 234 9.01 11.34 -28.63
C VAL A 234 9.75 11.77 -29.87
N LEU A 235 10.28 10.83 -30.65
CA LEU A 235 11.02 11.13 -31.88
C LEU A 235 10.17 11.86 -32.95
N ALA A 236 8.90 11.45 -33.10
CA ALA A 236 7.98 12.13 -34.00
C ALA A 236 7.77 13.60 -33.60
N ALA A 237 7.54 13.81 -32.30
CA ALA A 237 7.31 15.15 -31.76
C ALA A 237 8.56 16.07 -31.83
N LEU A 238 9.76 15.51 -31.64
CA LEU A 238 11.03 16.24 -31.81
C LEU A 238 11.23 16.69 -33.26
N LYS A 239 10.99 15.82 -34.25
CA LYS A 239 11.06 16.13 -35.66
C LYS A 239 10.07 17.24 -36.09
N GLU A 240 8.84 17.18 -35.57
CA GLU A 240 7.85 18.24 -35.82
C GLU A 240 8.31 19.59 -35.25
N LYS A 241 8.90 19.60 -34.05
CA LYS A 241 9.42 20.81 -33.42
C LYS A 241 10.58 21.42 -34.20
N GLU A 242 11.51 20.61 -34.72
CA GLU A 242 12.62 21.04 -35.55
C GLU A 242 12.13 21.61 -36.88
N GLY A 243 11.19 20.94 -37.54
CA GLY A 243 10.58 21.43 -38.80
C GLY A 243 9.86 22.75 -38.64
N ALA A 244 9.19 22.99 -37.51
CA ALA A 244 8.52 24.23 -37.21
C ALA A 244 9.48 25.39 -36.85
N SER A 245 10.70 25.09 -36.42
CA SER A 245 11.74 26.12 -36.14
C SER A 245 12.50 26.58 -37.37
N HIS A 246 12.35 25.89 -38.51
CA HIS A 246 13.02 26.19 -39.79
C HIS A 246 12.06 26.77 -40.83
N SER A 247 10.78 26.92 -40.51
CA SER A 247 9.73 27.58 -41.31
C SER A 247 9.38 28.96 -40.74
#